data_0ea4c6534cce26d484fa1fa3b7477cd5
#
_entry.id   0ea4c6534cce26d484fa1fa3b7477cd5
#
_cell.length_a   1.000
_cell.length_b   1.000
_cell.length_c   1.000
_cell.angle_alpha   90.00
_cell.angle_beta   90.00
_cell.angle_gamma   90.00
#
_symmetry.space_group_name_H-M   'P 1'
#
loop_
_entity.id
_entity.type
_entity.pdbx_description
1 polymer ?
#
loop_
_entity_poly.entity_id
_entity_poly.type
_entity_poly.pdbx_seq_one_letter_code
_entity_poly.pdbx_strand_id
1 'polypeptide(L)'
;MPALYRLTDRLEALDPEQGTDPAQPVIEVLRTDELDSIGIGDIDALESLRSLASSQSSYVDAFPDCMIGSLSIPNKNDLLDEPSCFGFYLDQMRLIFVDDGNICESILNSIAKARPACNLTVARVLYEFLKFTVKDDTLFLADVEDKLGDTEENILDRKRHVTNHHMLQVRRKILKLDNYYQQLSDMSSIMSEDEHHMLAKEERRLFHLFSQQADRLMQRAQSLKDYSLQLRELYQMQIDTQQNEIMRWFTVITTIFVPLTLITSWYGMNFQNMPELASPYAYPIIIVVCVALIVVELGFFKKKKWL
;
A
#
# COMPACT_ATOMS: atom_id res chain seq x y z
N MET A 1 -24.93 -17.54 16.55
CA MET A 1 -25.65 -16.94 17.69
C MET A 1 -25.05 -15.57 17.94
N PRO A 2 -25.86 -14.53 18.16
CA PRO A 2 -25.35 -13.18 18.37
C PRO A 2 -24.47 -13.12 19.61
N ALA A 3 -23.31 -12.47 19.53
CA ALA A 3 -22.50 -12.20 20.70
C ALA A 3 -23.01 -10.91 21.34
N LEU A 4 -23.39 -10.99 22.61
CA LEU A 4 -23.97 -9.90 23.38
C LEU A 4 -22.99 -9.45 24.45
N TYR A 5 -22.81 -8.12 24.56
CA TYR A 5 -21.99 -7.53 25.61
C TYR A 5 -22.80 -6.47 26.37
N ARG A 6 -22.72 -6.49 27.69
CA ARG A 6 -23.28 -5.47 28.56
C ARG A 6 -22.21 -4.45 28.94
N LEU A 7 -22.64 -3.21 28.99
CA LEU A 7 -21.85 -2.10 29.51
C LEU A 7 -22.24 -1.89 30.99
N THR A 8 -21.32 -2.28 31.87
CA THR A 8 -21.33 -1.88 33.29
C THR A 8 -20.11 -0.97 33.52
N ASP A 9 -19.41 -1.09 34.61
CA ASP A 9 -18.06 -0.50 34.76
C ASP A 9 -17.02 -1.17 33.84
N ARG A 10 -17.41 -2.27 33.21
CA ARG A 10 -16.60 -3.03 32.25
C ARG A 10 -17.47 -3.53 31.09
N LEU A 11 -16.80 -3.89 29.99
CA LEU A 11 -17.43 -4.64 28.92
C LEU A 11 -17.46 -6.12 29.31
N GLU A 12 -18.64 -6.67 29.55
CA GLU A 12 -18.84 -8.06 29.98
C GLU A 12 -19.65 -8.81 28.92
N ALA A 13 -19.13 -9.96 28.47
CA ALA A 13 -19.87 -10.84 27.57
C ALA A 13 -21.07 -11.44 28.32
N LEU A 14 -22.23 -11.40 27.71
CA LEU A 14 -23.47 -11.97 28.25
C LEU A 14 -23.75 -13.33 27.59
N ASP A 15 -24.26 -14.27 28.40
CA ASP A 15 -24.85 -15.47 27.83
C ASP A 15 -26.18 -15.11 27.13
N PRO A 16 -26.39 -15.60 25.87
CA PRO A 16 -27.59 -15.27 25.08
C PRO A 16 -28.94 -15.58 25.74
N GLU A 17 -28.93 -16.44 26.77
CA GLU A 17 -30.12 -16.84 27.50
C GLU A 17 -30.56 -15.84 28.62
N GLN A 18 -29.67 -14.89 28.96
CA GLN A 18 -29.99 -13.85 29.93
C GLN A 18 -30.57 -12.65 29.18
N GLY A 19 -31.89 -12.49 29.24
CA GLY A 19 -32.60 -11.40 28.57
C GLY A 19 -31.97 -10.03 28.88
N THR A 20 -31.82 -9.20 27.85
CA THR A 20 -31.31 -7.82 27.97
C THR A 20 -32.39 -6.93 28.62
N ASP A 21 -32.01 -6.19 29.63
CA ASP A 21 -32.85 -5.10 30.18
C ASP A 21 -32.81 -3.94 29.16
N PRO A 22 -33.94 -3.54 28.56
CA PRO A 22 -33.99 -2.50 27.52
C PRO A 22 -33.50 -1.11 28.01
N ALA A 23 -33.31 -0.94 29.31
CA ALA A 23 -32.82 0.29 29.92
C ALA A 23 -31.28 0.36 30.05
N GLN A 24 -30.56 -0.68 29.66
CA GLN A 24 -29.11 -0.71 29.78
C GLN A 24 -28.43 -0.63 28.38
N PRO A 25 -27.30 0.09 28.26
CA PRO A 25 -26.56 0.15 26.99
C PRO A 25 -25.98 -1.22 26.64
N VAL A 26 -26.17 -1.64 25.38
CA VAL A 26 -25.84 -2.98 24.87
C VAL A 26 -25.00 -2.88 23.62
N ILE A 27 -24.05 -3.82 23.48
CA ILE A 27 -23.30 -4.02 22.26
C ILE A 27 -23.60 -5.40 21.69
N GLU A 28 -23.96 -5.44 20.43
CA GLU A 28 -24.35 -6.66 19.74
C GLU A 28 -23.43 -6.90 18.54
N VAL A 29 -23.00 -8.15 18.35
CA VAL A 29 -22.29 -8.57 17.14
C VAL A 29 -23.16 -9.61 16.46
N LEU A 30 -23.58 -9.32 15.26
CA LEU A 30 -24.54 -10.07 14.47
C LEU A 30 -23.94 -10.48 13.14
N ARG A 31 -24.50 -11.51 12.57
CA ARG A 31 -24.23 -11.86 11.17
C ARG A 31 -25.27 -11.22 10.25
N THR A 32 -24.93 -11.11 8.98
CA THR A 32 -25.83 -10.51 7.98
C THR A 32 -27.19 -11.24 7.91
N ASP A 33 -27.24 -12.55 8.17
CA ASP A 33 -28.47 -13.36 8.18
C ASP A 33 -29.32 -13.16 9.46
N GLU A 34 -28.75 -12.60 10.53
CA GLU A 34 -29.44 -12.34 11.81
C GLU A 34 -30.05 -10.92 11.89
N LEU A 35 -29.76 -10.06 10.92
CA LEU A 35 -30.23 -8.64 10.90
C LEU A 35 -31.75 -8.48 10.96
N ASP A 36 -32.51 -9.40 10.36
CA ASP A 36 -33.98 -9.33 10.35
C ASP A 36 -34.63 -9.57 11.74
N SER A 37 -33.84 -10.05 12.70
CA SER A 37 -34.31 -10.30 14.07
C SER A 37 -34.26 -9.07 14.98
N ILE A 38 -33.67 -7.96 14.51
CA ILE A 38 -33.50 -6.76 15.34
C ILE A 38 -34.65 -5.79 15.10
N GLY A 39 -35.22 -5.31 16.18
CA GLY A 39 -36.21 -4.23 16.18
C GLY A 39 -35.59 -2.85 15.95
N ILE A 40 -34.79 -2.66 14.87
CA ILE A 40 -34.44 -1.34 14.40
C ILE A 40 -35.68 -0.84 13.68
N GLY A 41 -36.32 0.19 14.22
CA GLY A 41 -37.61 0.74 13.70
C GLY A 41 -37.47 1.43 12.32
N ASP A 42 -36.26 1.56 11.79
CA ASP A 42 -35.98 2.20 10.51
C ASP A 42 -35.53 1.15 9.48
N ILE A 43 -36.41 0.90 8.50
CA ILE A 43 -36.18 -0.07 7.43
C ILE A 43 -35.02 0.40 6.53
N ASP A 44 -34.87 1.72 6.31
CA ASP A 44 -33.82 2.29 5.49
C ASP A 44 -32.45 2.09 6.15
N ALA A 45 -32.39 2.14 7.48
CA ALA A 45 -31.19 1.85 8.27
C ALA A 45 -30.73 0.39 8.14
N LEU A 46 -31.68 -0.56 8.13
CA LEU A 46 -31.41 -1.98 7.97
C LEU A 46 -30.89 -2.33 6.57
N GLU A 47 -31.49 -1.78 5.52
CA GLU A 47 -31.02 -1.98 4.15
C GLU A 47 -29.61 -1.36 3.94
N SER A 48 -29.38 -0.19 4.51
CA SER A 48 -28.07 0.45 4.53
C SER A 48 -27.02 -0.45 5.20
N LEU A 49 -27.28 -0.94 6.41
CA LEU A 49 -26.37 -1.84 7.13
C LEU A 49 -26.04 -3.11 6.35
N ARG A 50 -27.03 -3.71 5.68
CA ARG A 50 -26.82 -4.92 4.86
C ARG A 50 -25.91 -4.65 3.66
N SER A 51 -26.08 -3.52 2.99
CA SER A 51 -25.22 -3.13 1.88
C SER A 51 -23.81 -2.76 2.36
N LEU A 52 -23.69 -2.16 3.52
CA LEU A 52 -22.45 -1.67 4.11
C LEU A 52 -21.56 -2.78 4.67
N ALA A 53 -22.11 -3.86 5.22
CA ALA A 53 -21.36 -4.99 5.74
C ALA A 53 -20.47 -5.65 4.69
N SER A 54 -20.80 -5.50 3.41
CA SER A 54 -19.98 -5.97 2.27
C SER A 54 -19.16 -4.88 1.58
N SER A 55 -19.24 -3.63 2.08
CA SER A 55 -18.51 -2.50 1.48
C SER A 55 -17.02 -2.59 1.72
N GLN A 56 -16.22 -2.48 0.67
CA GLN A 56 -14.75 -2.45 0.76
C GLN A 56 -14.19 -1.06 1.11
N SER A 57 -15.02 -0.14 1.60
CA SER A 57 -14.62 1.19 2.04
C SER A 57 -15.13 1.48 3.44
N SER A 58 -14.35 2.27 4.21
CA SER A 58 -14.78 2.74 5.52
C SER A 58 -15.42 4.12 5.39
N TYR A 59 -16.62 4.27 5.90
CA TYR A 59 -17.32 5.56 5.94
C TYR A 59 -18.41 5.55 7.02
N VAL A 60 -18.98 6.70 7.32
CA VAL A 60 -20.12 6.87 8.25
C VAL A 60 -21.09 7.91 7.71
N ASP A 61 -22.37 7.61 7.85
CA ASP A 61 -23.46 8.54 7.66
C ASP A 61 -24.10 8.86 9.01
N ALA A 62 -24.25 10.15 9.30
CA ALA A 62 -24.86 10.65 10.53
C ALA A 62 -26.32 11.00 10.28
N PHE A 63 -27.23 10.37 11.04
CA PHE A 63 -28.65 10.63 11.07
C PHE A 63 -29.02 11.32 12.40
N PRO A 64 -30.22 11.90 12.54
CA PRO A 64 -30.62 12.58 13.77
C PRO A 64 -30.55 11.73 15.03
N ASP A 65 -30.87 10.45 14.92
CA ASP A 65 -30.99 9.54 16.06
C ASP A 65 -29.92 8.42 16.05
N CYS A 66 -29.14 8.27 14.98
CA CYS A 66 -28.15 7.22 14.86
C CYS A 66 -27.03 7.58 13.89
N MET A 67 -25.93 6.85 13.96
CA MET A 67 -24.86 6.82 12.99
C MET A 67 -24.74 5.41 12.43
N ILE A 68 -24.59 5.30 11.10
CA ILE A 68 -24.45 4.04 10.40
C ILE A 68 -23.19 4.11 9.56
N GLY A 69 -22.36 3.07 9.62
CA GLY A 69 -21.13 3.10 8.87
C GLY A 69 -20.60 1.70 8.55
N SER A 70 -19.54 1.69 7.78
CA SER A 70 -18.77 0.49 7.47
C SER A 70 -17.31 0.70 7.80
N LEU A 71 -16.64 -0.40 8.10
CA LEU A 71 -15.19 -0.45 8.31
C LEU A 71 -14.60 -1.55 7.44
N SER A 72 -13.52 -1.20 6.75
CA SER A 72 -12.76 -2.11 5.90
C SER A 72 -11.31 -2.10 6.35
N ILE A 73 -10.91 -3.14 7.10
CA ILE A 73 -9.57 -3.26 7.69
C ILE A 73 -8.68 -4.07 6.74
N PRO A 74 -7.56 -3.52 6.25
CA PRO A 74 -6.65 -4.25 5.38
C PRO A 74 -5.95 -5.41 6.13
N ASN A 75 -5.73 -6.53 5.43
CA ASN A 75 -4.96 -7.64 5.97
C ASN A 75 -3.47 -7.23 6.06
N LYS A 76 -2.97 -7.00 7.27
CA LYS A 76 -1.57 -6.58 7.50
C LYS A 76 -0.53 -7.65 7.18
N ASN A 77 -0.93 -8.93 7.11
CA ASN A 77 -0.02 -10.00 6.68
C ASN A 77 0.20 -9.99 5.16
N ASP A 78 -0.85 -9.75 4.40
CA ASP A 78 -0.73 -9.41 2.97
C ASP A 78 -1.77 -8.36 2.57
N LEU A 79 -1.27 -7.15 2.36
CA LEU A 79 -2.10 -6.01 1.96
C LEU A 79 -2.78 -6.17 0.59
N LEU A 80 -2.40 -7.17 -0.22
CA LEU A 80 -3.05 -7.45 -1.50
C LEU A 80 -4.26 -8.36 -1.36
N ASP A 81 -4.38 -9.07 -0.24
CA ASP A 81 -5.55 -9.86 0.08
C ASP A 81 -6.80 -8.98 0.27
N GLU A 82 -7.95 -9.64 0.33
CA GLU A 82 -9.22 -8.99 0.62
C GLU A 82 -9.21 -8.42 2.05
N PRO A 83 -9.71 -7.19 2.22
CA PRO A 83 -9.84 -6.58 3.54
C PRO A 83 -10.97 -7.27 4.33
N SER A 84 -10.92 -7.15 5.63
CA SER A 84 -12.01 -7.54 6.51
C SER A 84 -13.03 -6.42 6.62
N CYS A 85 -14.25 -6.65 6.14
CA CYS A 85 -15.31 -5.67 6.07
C CYS A 85 -16.42 -6.01 7.04
N PHE A 86 -16.96 -4.99 7.71
CA PHE A 86 -18.13 -5.11 8.59
C PHE A 86 -18.86 -3.78 8.70
N GLY A 87 -20.16 -3.84 8.95
CA GLY A 87 -21.00 -2.67 9.20
C GLY A 87 -21.13 -2.38 10.69
N PHE A 88 -21.49 -1.15 11.06
CA PHE A 88 -21.87 -0.79 12.39
C PHE A 88 -23.05 0.18 12.42
N TYR A 89 -23.83 0.08 13.47
CA TYR A 89 -24.92 0.99 13.83
C TYR A 89 -24.67 1.49 15.26
N LEU A 90 -24.74 2.78 15.46
CA LEU A 90 -24.54 3.44 16.75
C LEU A 90 -25.71 4.35 17.06
N ASP A 91 -26.38 4.14 18.20
CA ASP A 91 -27.28 5.10 18.82
C ASP A 91 -26.83 5.39 20.27
N GLN A 92 -27.62 6.12 21.04
CA GLN A 92 -27.26 6.47 22.44
C GLN A 92 -27.17 5.27 23.39
N MET A 93 -27.86 4.16 23.08
CA MET A 93 -27.99 2.99 23.93
C MET A 93 -27.41 1.72 23.30
N ARG A 94 -27.22 1.69 21.98
CA ARG A 94 -26.85 0.48 21.28
C ARG A 94 -25.67 0.71 20.33
N LEU A 95 -24.78 -0.24 20.28
CA LEU A 95 -23.76 -0.38 19.25
C LEU A 95 -23.90 -1.78 18.65
N ILE A 96 -24.24 -1.86 17.38
CA ILE A 96 -24.43 -3.12 16.68
C ILE A 96 -23.35 -3.23 15.62
N PHE A 97 -22.60 -4.33 15.62
CA PHE A 97 -21.70 -4.68 14.54
C PHE A 97 -22.31 -5.79 13.71
N VAL A 98 -22.17 -5.68 12.38
CA VAL A 98 -22.59 -6.70 11.42
C VAL A 98 -21.33 -7.29 10.78
N ASP A 99 -20.94 -8.47 11.22
CA ASP A 99 -19.66 -9.08 10.89
C ASP A 99 -19.81 -10.59 10.62
N ASP A 100 -19.61 -11.01 9.39
CA ASP A 100 -19.60 -12.41 8.99
C ASP A 100 -18.23 -13.09 9.24
N GLY A 101 -17.18 -12.29 9.54
CA GLY A 101 -15.78 -12.74 9.72
C GLY A 101 -15.36 -13.03 11.17
N ASN A 102 -16.20 -12.75 12.15
CA ASN A 102 -15.94 -12.85 13.61
C ASN A 102 -14.75 -11.98 14.11
N ILE A 103 -14.40 -10.93 13.38
CA ILE A 103 -13.29 -10.04 13.73
C ILE A 103 -13.71 -9.08 14.83
N CYS A 104 -14.95 -8.55 14.75
CA CYS A 104 -15.50 -7.65 15.75
C CYS A 104 -15.53 -8.31 17.12
N GLU A 105 -15.96 -9.56 17.22
CA GLU A 105 -15.95 -10.32 18.46
C GLU A 105 -14.53 -10.49 19.02
N SER A 106 -13.55 -10.80 18.20
CA SER A 106 -12.14 -10.93 18.61
C SER A 106 -11.58 -9.62 19.17
N ILE A 107 -11.89 -8.49 18.53
CA ILE A 107 -11.45 -7.16 18.98
C ILE A 107 -12.15 -6.79 20.29
N LEU A 108 -13.48 -6.94 20.40
CA LEU A 108 -14.25 -6.64 21.60
C LEU A 108 -13.77 -7.47 22.79
N ASN A 109 -13.50 -8.75 22.60
CA ASN A 109 -12.92 -9.62 23.63
C ASN A 109 -11.52 -9.15 24.06
N SER A 110 -10.74 -8.59 23.17
CA SER A 110 -9.43 -8.01 23.49
C SER A 110 -9.56 -6.70 24.28
N ILE A 111 -10.54 -5.87 23.93
CA ILE A 111 -10.88 -4.65 24.67
C ILE A 111 -11.41 -4.98 26.07
N ALA A 112 -12.28 -6.00 26.20
CA ALA A 112 -12.84 -6.43 27.49
C ALA A 112 -11.76 -6.93 28.47
N LYS A 113 -10.69 -7.53 27.96
CA LYS A 113 -9.52 -7.98 28.77
C LYS A 113 -8.58 -6.84 29.13
N ALA A 114 -8.58 -5.72 28.39
CA ALA A 114 -7.79 -4.56 28.71
C ALA A 114 -8.39 -3.84 29.95
N ARG A 115 -7.58 -3.01 30.65
CA ARG A 115 -8.08 -2.25 31.79
C ARG A 115 -9.21 -1.32 31.36
N PRO A 116 -10.38 -1.35 32.02
CA PRO A 116 -11.51 -0.54 31.62
C PRO A 116 -11.22 0.95 31.81
N ALA A 117 -11.68 1.75 30.86
CA ALA A 117 -11.81 3.17 31.07
C ALA A 117 -13.02 3.42 32.00
N CYS A 118 -12.93 4.33 32.97
CA CYS A 118 -14.07 4.77 33.73
C CYS A 118 -15.13 5.42 32.82
N ASN A 119 -16.41 5.22 33.06
CA ASN A 119 -17.54 5.72 32.26
C ASN A 119 -17.54 5.21 30.81
N LEU A 120 -17.79 3.93 30.64
CA LEU A 120 -17.97 3.32 29.32
C LEU A 120 -19.36 3.69 28.77
N THR A 121 -19.38 4.36 27.63
CA THR A 121 -20.56 4.55 26.78
C THR A 121 -20.40 3.73 25.50
N VAL A 122 -21.47 3.49 24.76
CA VAL A 122 -21.44 2.78 23.49
C VAL A 122 -20.51 3.47 22.47
N ALA A 123 -20.56 4.79 22.40
CA ALA A 123 -19.69 5.59 21.55
C ALA A 123 -18.21 5.47 21.96
N ARG A 124 -17.92 5.40 23.25
CA ARG A 124 -16.56 5.20 23.75
C ARG A 124 -16.03 3.80 23.42
N VAL A 125 -16.87 2.78 23.42
CA VAL A 125 -16.45 1.44 22.99
C VAL A 125 -16.11 1.44 21.49
N LEU A 126 -16.89 2.12 20.65
CA LEU A 126 -16.56 2.28 19.23
C LEU A 126 -15.22 3.02 19.06
N TYR A 127 -14.97 4.07 19.84
CA TYR A 127 -13.65 4.76 19.83
C TYR A 127 -12.50 3.81 20.21
N GLU A 128 -12.63 3.03 21.29
CA GLU A 128 -11.58 2.07 21.68
C GLU A 128 -11.43 0.94 20.64
N PHE A 129 -12.52 0.57 19.98
CA PHE A 129 -12.49 -0.36 18.86
C PHE A 129 -11.66 0.19 17.69
N LEU A 130 -11.94 1.41 17.22
CA LEU A 130 -11.19 2.08 16.18
C LEU A 130 -9.71 2.23 16.55
N LYS A 131 -9.43 2.62 17.78
CA LYS A 131 -8.07 2.75 18.28
C LYS A 131 -7.32 1.42 18.30
N PHE A 132 -8.02 0.31 18.59
CA PHE A 132 -7.44 -1.03 18.56
C PHE A 132 -7.04 -1.44 17.14
N THR A 133 -7.81 -1.07 16.12
CA THR A 133 -7.50 -1.41 14.71
C THR A 133 -6.18 -0.80 14.22
N VAL A 134 -5.80 0.37 14.75
CA VAL A 134 -4.58 1.11 14.36
C VAL A 134 -3.46 1.06 15.41
N LYS A 135 -3.64 0.24 16.46
CA LYS A 135 -2.74 0.24 17.64
C LYS A 135 -1.26 0.07 17.28
N ASP A 136 -0.95 -0.86 16.37
CA ASP A 136 0.42 -1.22 16.01
C ASP A 136 0.86 -0.64 14.66
N ASP A 137 0.05 0.25 14.05
CA ASP A 137 0.25 0.71 12.68
C ASP A 137 1.49 1.60 12.52
N THR A 138 1.90 2.30 13.58
CA THR A 138 3.16 3.06 13.56
C THR A 138 4.37 2.14 13.37
N LEU A 139 4.38 0.99 14.04
CA LEU A 139 5.43 -0.02 13.90
C LEU A 139 5.34 -0.74 12.55
N PHE A 140 4.12 -1.02 12.10
CA PHE A 140 3.88 -1.63 10.81
C PHE A 140 4.37 -0.75 9.65
N LEU A 141 4.11 0.57 9.70
CA LEU A 141 4.61 1.51 8.69
C LEU A 141 6.15 1.65 8.74
N ALA A 142 6.76 1.52 9.91
CA ALA A 142 8.22 1.48 10.02
C ALA A 142 8.80 0.23 9.33
N ASP A 143 8.19 -0.95 9.53
CA ASP A 143 8.61 -2.18 8.84
C ASP A 143 8.45 -2.08 7.31
N VAL A 144 7.41 -1.39 6.84
CA VAL A 144 7.24 -1.09 5.40
C VAL A 144 8.35 -0.18 4.89
N GLU A 145 8.74 0.84 5.68
CA GLU A 145 9.85 1.76 5.36
C GLU A 145 11.18 1.01 5.25
N ASP A 146 11.49 0.15 6.22
CA ASP A 146 12.70 -0.67 6.22
C ASP A 146 12.76 -1.58 4.96
N LYS A 147 11.64 -2.21 4.57
CA LYS A 147 11.54 -3.01 3.34
C LYS A 147 11.74 -2.19 2.06
N LEU A 148 11.36 -0.92 2.06
CA LEU A 148 11.67 -0.01 0.96
C LEU A 148 13.17 0.31 0.92
N GLY A 149 13.82 0.53 2.07
CA GLY A 149 15.25 0.70 2.19
C GLY A 149 16.04 -0.50 1.66
N ASP A 150 15.66 -1.72 2.03
CA ASP A 150 16.25 -2.95 1.49
C ASP A 150 16.10 -3.02 -0.04
N THR A 151 14.96 -2.55 -0.57
CA THR A 151 14.73 -2.49 -2.02
C THR A 151 15.65 -1.49 -2.69
N GLU A 152 15.88 -0.32 -2.07
CA GLU A 152 16.84 0.69 -2.53
C GLU A 152 18.26 0.12 -2.62
N GLU A 153 18.75 -0.52 -1.56
CA GLU A 153 20.06 -1.16 -1.54
C GLU A 153 20.20 -2.21 -2.65
N ASN A 154 19.17 -3.05 -2.84
CA ASN A 154 19.18 -4.04 -3.92
C ASN A 154 19.24 -3.41 -5.32
N ILE A 155 18.60 -2.24 -5.52
CA ILE A 155 18.69 -1.47 -6.77
C ILE A 155 20.11 -0.94 -6.94
N LEU A 156 20.71 -0.32 -5.95
CA LEU A 156 22.03 0.30 -6.00
C LEU A 156 23.16 -0.72 -6.19
N ASP A 157 23.11 -1.82 -5.43
CA ASP A 157 24.16 -2.86 -5.43
C ASP A 157 24.13 -3.80 -6.63
N ARG A 158 23.10 -3.73 -7.47
CA ARG A 158 22.89 -4.64 -8.63
C ARG A 158 22.89 -6.13 -8.25
N LYS A 159 22.69 -6.47 -6.94
CA LYS A 159 22.82 -7.85 -6.42
C LYS A 159 21.58 -8.70 -6.64
N ARG A 160 20.39 -8.10 -6.73
CA ARG A 160 19.13 -8.80 -6.98
C ARG A 160 18.38 -8.13 -8.12
N HIS A 161 17.78 -8.94 -8.98
CA HIS A 161 16.86 -8.42 -10.00
C HIS A 161 15.58 -7.92 -9.35
N VAL A 162 15.55 -6.62 -9.06
CA VAL A 162 14.29 -5.95 -8.74
C VAL A 162 13.47 -5.91 -10.04
N THR A 163 12.25 -6.39 -9.98
CA THR A 163 11.37 -6.47 -11.17
C THR A 163 10.35 -5.33 -11.12
N ASN A 164 9.96 -4.80 -12.27
CA ASN A 164 8.85 -3.82 -12.38
C ASN A 164 7.57 -4.31 -11.67
N HIS A 165 7.30 -5.62 -11.72
CA HIS A 165 6.16 -6.21 -11.04
C HIS A 165 6.24 -6.05 -9.51
N HIS A 166 7.42 -6.25 -8.92
CA HIS A 166 7.64 -6.03 -7.49
C HIS A 166 7.36 -4.58 -7.09
N MET A 167 7.88 -3.61 -7.85
CA MET A 167 7.64 -2.19 -7.61
C MET A 167 6.15 -1.81 -7.68
N LEU A 168 5.42 -2.40 -8.63
CA LEU A 168 3.97 -2.21 -8.73
C LEU A 168 3.21 -2.79 -7.54
N GLN A 169 3.60 -3.97 -7.05
CA GLN A 169 2.99 -4.59 -5.86
C GLN A 169 3.23 -3.73 -4.61
N VAL A 170 4.45 -3.27 -4.39
CA VAL A 170 4.79 -2.38 -3.27
C VAL A 170 3.94 -1.12 -3.31
N ARG A 171 3.85 -0.47 -4.47
CA ARG A 171 3.01 0.72 -4.64
C ARG A 171 1.53 0.45 -4.34
N ARG A 172 0.97 -0.68 -4.82
CA ARG A 172 -0.42 -1.05 -4.54
C ARG A 172 -0.67 -1.25 -3.06
N LYS A 173 0.28 -1.87 -2.34
CA LYS A 173 0.19 -2.05 -0.88
C LYS A 173 0.14 -0.71 -0.14
N ILE A 174 1.03 0.22 -0.51
CA ILE A 174 1.07 1.55 0.11
C ILE A 174 -0.20 2.36 -0.20
N LEU A 175 -0.73 2.29 -1.44
CA LEU A 175 -1.99 2.95 -1.80
C LEU A 175 -3.18 2.43 -1.01
N LYS A 176 -3.25 1.13 -0.70
CA LYS A 176 -4.30 0.58 0.17
C LYS A 176 -4.22 1.15 1.59
N LEU A 177 -3.00 1.32 2.13
CA LEU A 177 -2.79 1.93 3.45
C LEU A 177 -3.15 3.42 3.46
N ASP A 178 -2.72 4.18 2.45
CA ASP A 178 -3.05 5.59 2.29
C ASP A 178 -4.58 5.79 2.29
N ASN A 179 -5.30 5.04 1.45
CA ASN A 179 -6.76 5.09 1.40
C ASN A 179 -7.42 4.67 2.73
N TYR A 180 -6.90 3.63 3.39
CA TYR A 180 -7.43 3.17 4.66
C TYR A 180 -7.35 4.25 5.74
N TYR A 181 -6.18 4.87 5.92
CA TYR A 181 -6.03 5.91 6.93
C TYR A 181 -6.80 7.18 6.58
N GLN A 182 -6.90 7.53 5.30
CA GLN A 182 -7.74 8.65 4.85
C GLN A 182 -9.20 8.41 5.22
N GLN A 183 -9.75 7.23 4.91
CA GLN A 183 -11.13 6.88 5.25
C GLN A 183 -11.39 6.89 6.75
N LEU A 184 -10.43 6.41 7.57
CA LEU A 184 -10.54 6.47 9.03
C LEU A 184 -10.53 7.91 9.55
N SER A 185 -9.70 8.80 8.97
CA SER A 185 -9.68 10.21 9.34
C SER A 185 -10.99 10.90 8.98
N ASP A 186 -11.48 10.72 7.75
CA ASP A 186 -12.73 11.31 7.26
C ASP A 186 -13.93 10.86 8.12
N MET A 187 -14.05 9.54 8.36
CA MET A 187 -15.10 8.97 9.19
C MET A 187 -15.08 9.57 10.60
N SER A 188 -13.90 9.61 11.22
CA SER A 188 -13.77 10.13 12.60
C SER A 188 -13.98 11.64 12.68
N SER A 189 -13.68 12.39 11.62
CA SER A 189 -13.99 13.81 11.51
C SER A 189 -15.49 14.04 11.52
N ILE A 190 -16.25 13.31 10.68
CA ILE A 190 -17.72 13.36 10.66
C ILE A 190 -18.30 13.04 12.03
N MET A 191 -17.81 11.98 12.71
CA MET A 191 -18.27 11.64 14.06
C MET A 191 -17.91 12.71 15.10
N SER A 192 -16.80 13.43 14.93
CA SER A 192 -16.39 14.51 15.83
C SER A 192 -17.20 15.79 15.65
N GLU A 193 -17.63 16.06 14.42
CA GLU A 193 -18.48 17.22 14.07
C GLU A 193 -19.89 17.03 14.60
N ASP A 194 -20.44 15.81 14.47
CA ASP A 194 -21.74 15.39 15.02
C ASP A 194 -22.82 16.48 14.88
N GLU A 195 -23.21 16.74 13.63
CA GLU A 195 -24.17 17.83 13.29
C GLU A 195 -25.51 17.74 14.06
N HIS A 196 -25.90 16.52 14.41
CA HIS A 196 -27.15 16.25 15.13
C HIS A 196 -27.04 16.24 16.66
N HIS A 197 -25.82 16.45 17.18
CA HIS A 197 -25.54 16.46 18.63
C HIS A 197 -25.94 15.17 19.36
N MET A 198 -25.83 14.04 18.72
CA MET A 198 -26.11 12.73 19.28
C MET A 198 -25.05 12.31 20.34
N LEU A 199 -23.80 12.70 20.10
CA LEU A 199 -22.66 12.36 20.95
C LEU A 199 -22.40 13.43 22.02
N ALA A 200 -21.99 12.99 23.21
CA ALA A 200 -21.55 13.90 24.25
C ALA A 200 -20.27 14.66 23.84
N LYS A 201 -20.07 15.86 24.39
CA LYS A 201 -18.90 16.70 24.08
C LYS A 201 -17.57 15.97 24.29
N GLU A 202 -17.48 15.11 25.29
CA GLU A 202 -16.27 14.32 25.59
C GLU A 202 -16.04 13.24 24.54
N GLU A 203 -17.10 12.60 24.03
CA GLU A 203 -17.04 11.60 22.99
C GLU A 203 -16.59 12.20 21.64
N ARG A 204 -17.18 13.34 21.25
CA ARG A 204 -16.76 14.09 20.08
C ARG A 204 -15.27 14.44 20.15
N ARG A 205 -14.77 14.82 21.33
CA ARG A 205 -13.35 15.07 21.53
C ARG A 205 -12.50 13.81 21.32
N LEU A 206 -12.98 12.63 21.73
CA LEU A 206 -12.26 11.38 21.50
C LEU A 206 -12.15 11.06 20.01
N PHE A 207 -13.24 11.20 19.25
CA PHE A 207 -13.22 11.00 17.79
C PHE A 207 -12.31 12.03 17.09
N HIS A 208 -12.32 13.28 17.55
CA HIS A 208 -11.38 14.29 17.04
C HIS A 208 -9.92 13.90 17.29
N LEU A 209 -9.57 13.37 18.47
CA LEU A 209 -8.21 12.88 18.76
C LEU A 209 -7.84 11.68 17.88
N PHE A 210 -8.80 10.81 17.59
CA PHE A 210 -8.58 9.69 16.70
C PHE A 210 -8.40 10.13 15.24
N SER A 211 -9.19 11.09 14.74
CA SER A 211 -9.00 11.70 13.43
C SER A 211 -7.56 12.24 13.27
N GLN A 212 -7.07 13.00 14.26
CA GLN A 212 -5.69 13.47 14.25
C GLN A 212 -4.64 12.34 14.27
N GLN A 213 -4.94 11.20 14.91
CA GLN A 213 -4.07 10.04 14.88
C GLN A 213 -4.08 9.39 13.50
N ALA A 214 -5.25 9.22 12.89
CA ALA A 214 -5.40 8.70 11.53
C ALA A 214 -4.70 9.59 10.50
N ASP A 215 -4.81 10.93 10.63
CA ASP A 215 -4.09 11.89 9.78
C ASP A 215 -2.58 11.72 9.85
N ARG A 216 -2.02 11.51 11.03
CA ARG A 216 -0.57 11.26 11.17
C ARG A 216 -0.14 9.95 10.48
N LEU A 217 -0.96 8.90 10.56
CA LEU A 217 -0.71 7.63 9.87
C LEU A 217 -0.85 7.80 8.35
N MET A 218 -1.85 8.54 7.89
CA MET A 218 -2.05 8.90 6.48
C MET A 218 -0.85 9.67 5.92
N GLN A 219 -0.39 10.73 6.62
CA GLN A 219 0.79 11.49 6.21
C GLN A 219 2.04 10.61 6.10
N ARG A 220 2.22 9.67 7.03
CA ARG A 220 3.32 8.71 6.96
C ARG A 220 3.19 7.76 5.77
N ALA A 221 1.99 7.25 5.50
CA ALA A 221 1.72 6.43 4.32
C ALA A 221 1.96 7.21 3.01
N GLN A 222 1.60 8.50 2.96
CA GLN A 222 1.92 9.38 1.83
C GLN A 222 3.42 9.55 1.63
N SER A 223 4.19 9.74 2.70
CA SER A 223 5.66 9.81 2.63
C SER A 223 6.26 8.51 2.07
N LEU A 224 5.74 7.34 2.47
CA LEU A 224 6.16 6.04 1.92
C LEU A 224 5.79 5.88 0.44
N LYS A 225 4.64 6.40 0.04
CA LYS A 225 4.19 6.45 -1.36
C LYS A 225 5.16 7.27 -2.22
N ASP A 226 5.56 8.45 -1.74
CA ASP A 226 6.53 9.30 -2.43
C ASP A 226 7.91 8.62 -2.49
N TYR A 227 8.33 7.98 -1.42
CA TYR A 227 9.56 7.19 -1.39
C TYR A 227 9.50 6.03 -2.44
N SER A 228 8.37 5.34 -2.55
CA SER A 228 8.19 4.29 -3.56
C SER A 228 8.28 4.81 -5.00
N LEU A 229 7.88 6.06 -5.26
CA LEU A 229 8.04 6.72 -6.55
C LEU A 229 9.51 7.04 -6.84
N GLN A 230 10.25 7.55 -5.85
CA GLN A 230 11.69 7.81 -5.97
C GLN A 230 12.47 6.51 -6.27
N LEU A 231 12.14 5.41 -5.59
CA LEU A 231 12.73 4.10 -5.88
C LEU A 231 12.49 3.64 -7.32
N ARG A 232 11.30 3.90 -7.87
CA ARG A 232 11.00 3.60 -9.26
C ARG A 232 11.85 4.43 -10.21
N GLU A 233 12.06 5.70 -9.92
CA GLU A 233 12.93 6.58 -10.70
C GLU A 233 14.38 6.12 -10.66
N LEU A 234 14.89 5.74 -9.48
CA LEU A 234 16.22 5.15 -9.32
C LEU A 234 16.38 3.87 -10.13
N TYR A 235 15.38 3.00 -10.09
CA TYR A 235 15.37 1.77 -10.88
C TYR A 235 15.43 2.05 -12.40
N GLN A 236 14.64 3.04 -12.87
CA GLN A 236 14.66 3.44 -14.27
C GLN A 236 16.02 4.01 -14.67
N MET A 237 16.62 4.90 -13.86
CA MET A 237 17.96 5.44 -14.10
C MET A 237 19.03 4.34 -14.18
N GLN A 238 18.89 3.27 -13.38
CA GLN A 238 19.81 2.15 -13.44
C GLN A 238 19.69 1.36 -14.74
N ILE A 239 18.45 1.11 -15.21
CA ILE A 239 18.20 0.48 -16.52
C ILE A 239 18.80 1.32 -17.64
N ASP A 240 18.57 2.63 -17.63
CA ASP A 240 19.08 3.57 -18.64
C ASP A 240 20.63 3.59 -18.64
N THR A 241 21.23 3.53 -17.45
CA THR A 241 22.69 3.44 -17.30
C THR A 241 23.23 2.15 -17.92
N GLN A 242 22.61 1.00 -17.65
CA GLN A 242 23.00 -0.28 -18.25
C GLN A 242 22.83 -0.27 -19.77
N GLN A 243 21.74 0.27 -20.27
CA GLN A 243 21.49 0.40 -21.70
C GLN A 243 22.57 1.28 -22.37
N ASN A 244 22.92 2.41 -21.74
CA ASN A 244 23.97 3.28 -22.21
C ASN A 244 25.36 2.58 -22.22
N GLU A 245 25.67 1.75 -21.23
CA GLU A 245 26.87 0.93 -21.20
C GLU A 245 26.91 -0.07 -22.37
N ILE A 246 25.81 -0.77 -22.64
CA ILE A 246 25.69 -1.70 -23.76
C ILE A 246 25.87 -0.94 -25.10
N MET A 247 25.19 0.19 -25.28
CA MET A 247 25.29 1.03 -26.46
C MET A 247 26.71 1.53 -26.66
N ARG A 248 27.41 1.89 -25.59
CA ARG A 248 28.82 2.31 -25.64
C ARG A 248 29.71 1.17 -26.16
N TRP A 249 29.57 -0.03 -25.64
CA TRP A 249 30.31 -1.21 -26.12
C TRP A 249 29.98 -1.52 -27.56
N PHE A 250 28.72 -1.46 -27.96
CA PHE A 250 28.30 -1.66 -29.34
C PHE A 250 28.94 -0.64 -30.28
N THR A 251 28.98 0.64 -29.88
CA THR A 251 29.59 1.72 -30.63
C THR A 251 31.12 1.50 -30.82
N VAL A 252 31.82 1.11 -29.74
CA VAL A 252 33.26 0.83 -29.81
C VAL A 252 33.53 -0.32 -30.80
N ILE A 253 32.81 -1.43 -30.68
CA ILE A 253 32.98 -2.60 -31.55
C ILE A 253 32.70 -2.21 -33.01
N THR A 254 31.57 -1.58 -33.30
CA THR A 254 31.19 -1.19 -34.66
C THR A 254 32.17 -0.21 -35.29
N THR A 255 32.63 0.79 -34.52
CA THR A 255 33.59 1.78 -35.03
C THR A 255 34.89 1.12 -35.44
N ILE A 256 35.35 0.12 -34.67
CA ILE A 256 36.60 -0.62 -35.01
C ILE A 256 36.40 -1.51 -36.24
N PHE A 257 35.28 -2.24 -36.32
CA PHE A 257 35.09 -3.23 -37.38
C PHE A 257 34.63 -2.66 -38.71
N VAL A 258 33.89 -1.54 -38.75
CA VAL A 258 33.38 -0.97 -40.00
C VAL A 258 34.48 -0.55 -40.98
N PRO A 259 35.52 0.24 -40.59
CA PRO A 259 36.59 0.59 -41.52
C PRO A 259 37.45 -0.61 -41.93
N LEU A 260 37.69 -1.56 -41.02
CA LEU A 260 38.41 -2.80 -41.35
C LEU A 260 37.63 -3.63 -42.36
N THR A 261 36.33 -3.78 -42.21
CA THR A 261 35.47 -4.50 -43.14
C THR A 261 35.41 -3.81 -44.48
N LEU A 262 35.38 -2.47 -44.50
CA LEU A 262 35.44 -1.71 -45.76
C LEU A 262 36.74 -1.99 -46.53
N ILE A 263 37.89 -1.93 -45.83
CA ILE A 263 39.20 -2.20 -46.45
C ILE A 263 39.26 -3.64 -46.97
N THR A 264 38.91 -4.63 -46.15
CA THR A 264 38.98 -6.04 -46.57
C THR A 264 37.97 -6.38 -47.64
N SER A 265 36.77 -5.80 -47.65
CA SER A 265 35.79 -5.93 -48.72
C SER A 265 36.24 -5.32 -50.01
N TRP A 266 36.86 -4.12 -49.95
CA TRP A 266 37.38 -3.45 -51.14
C TRP A 266 38.43 -4.28 -51.83
N TYR A 267 39.41 -4.81 -51.12
CA TYR A 267 40.47 -5.67 -51.69
C TYR A 267 40.01 -7.13 -51.91
N GLY A 268 38.82 -7.52 -51.44
CA GLY A 268 38.19 -8.80 -51.74
C GLY A 268 37.33 -8.79 -53.01
N MET A 269 37.23 -7.66 -53.73
CA MET A 269 36.46 -7.55 -54.99
C MET A 269 37.22 -8.21 -56.14
N ASN A 270 36.52 -8.91 -57.03
CA ASN A 270 37.06 -9.63 -58.16
C ASN A 270 37.25 -8.72 -59.42
N PHE A 271 37.82 -7.55 -59.24
CA PHE A 271 38.15 -6.67 -60.39
C PHE A 271 39.45 -7.11 -61.09
N GLN A 272 39.44 -7.17 -62.43
CA GLN A 272 40.63 -7.63 -63.24
C GLN A 272 41.75 -6.59 -63.27
N ASN A 273 41.49 -5.31 -63.03
CA ASN A 273 42.48 -4.22 -63.09
C ASN A 273 42.62 -3.56 -61.70
N MET A 274 43.28 -4.21 -60.75
CA MET A 274 43.77 -3.64 -59.49
C MET A 274 45.29 -3.65 -59.45
N PRO A 275 46.00 -2.55 -59.91
CA PRO A 275 47.45 -2.52 -60.00
C PRO A 275 48.12 -2.70 -58.62
N GLU A 276 47.42 -2.36 -57.51
CA GLU A 276 47.96 -2.50 -56.18
C GLU A 276 48.14 -3.98 -55.76
N LEU A 277 47.33 -4.90 -56.27
CA LEU A 277 47.46 -6.34 -55.99
C LEU A 277 48.65 -7.01 -56.64
N ALA A 278 49.24 -6.39 -57.71
CA ALA A 278 50.44 -6.89 -58.41
C ALA A 278 51.72 -6.59 -57.62
N SER A 279 51.68 -5.72 -56.60
CA SER A 279 52.86 -5.38 -55.79
C SER A 279 53.10 -6.39 -54.67
N PRO A 280 54.36 -6.91 -54.52
CA PRO A 280 54.66 -7.85 -53.43
C PRO A 280 54.55 -7.23 -52.01
N TYR A 281 54.50 -5.89 -51.92
CA TYR A 281 54.39 -5.16 -50.65
C TYR A 281 52.96 -4.77 -50.32
N ALA A 282 51.98 -4.97 -51.18
CA ALA A 282 50.61 -4.53 -50.96
C ALA A 282 49.96 -5.20 -49.71
N TYR A 283 50.10 -6.51 -49.55
CA TYR A 283 49.57 -7.25 -48.47
C TYR A 283 50.14 -6.82 -47.10
N PRO A 284 51.46 -6.74 -46.86
CA PRO A 284 52.00 -6.25 -45.59
C PRO A 284 51.65 -4.78 -45.31
N ILE A 285 51.49 -3.93 -46.30
CA ILE A 285 51.11 -2.52 -46.14
C ILE A 285 49.66 -2.45 -45.63
N ILE A 286 48.75 -3.24 -46.20
CA ILE A 286 47.34 -3.28 -45.75
C ILE A 286 47.26 -3.74 -44.28
N ILE A 287 48.03 -4.75 -43.87
CA ILE A 287 48.06 -5.20 -42.48
C ILE A 287 48.50 -4.07 -41.55
N VAL A 288 49.57 -3.36 -41.89
CA VAL A 288 50.09 -2.23 -41.10
C VAL A 288 49.04 -1.12 -40.98
N VAL A 289 48.35 -0.80 -42.10
CA VAL A 289 47.25 0.19 -42.07
C VAL A 289 46.10 -0.25 -41.17
N CYS A 290 45.65 -1.51 -41.24
CA CYS A 290 44.61 -2.03 -40.38
C CYS A 290 45.01 -1.99 -38.88
N VAL A 291 46.25 -2.39 -38.56
CA VAL A 291 46.75 -2.32 -37.17
C VAL A 291 46.88 -0.87 -36.70
N ALA A 292 47.37 0.04 -37.54
CA ALA A 292 47.45 1.45 -37.16
C ALA A 292 46.08 2.06 -36.91
N LEU A 293 45.08 1.72 -37.72
CA LEU A 293 43.68 2.12 -37.52
C LEU A 293 43.16 1.66 -36.15
N ILE A 294 43.30 0.38 -35.81
CA ILE A 294 42.88 -0.18 -34.53
C ILE A 294 43.56 0.57 -33.38
N VAL A 295 44.85 0.81 -33.43
CA VAL A 295 45.62 1.50 -32.39
C VAL A 295 45.12 2.94 -32.19
N VAL A 296 44.87 3.66 -33.28
CA VAL A 296 44.36 5.03 -33.25
C VAL A 296 42.95 5.06 -32.62
N GLU A 297 42.06 4.17 -33.03
CA GLU A 297 40.69 4.10 -32.50
C GLU A 297 40.66 3.72 -31.02
N LEU A 298 41.43 2.72 -30.62
CA LEU A 298 41.57 2.35 -29.20
C LEU A 298 42.12 3.51 -28.36
N GLY A 299 43.13 4.23 -28.89
CA GLY A 299 43.68 5.45 -28.26
C GLY A 299 42.63 6.55 -28.10
N PHE A 300 41.79 6.74 -29.11
CA PHE A 300 40.69 7.71 -29.07
C PHE A 300 39.65 7.34 -28.02
N PHE A 301 39.19 6.07 -27.96
CA PHE A 301 38.21 5.61 -26.97
C PHE A 301 38.76 5.65 -25.55
N LYS A 302 40.04 5.30 -25.34
CA LYS A 302 40.72 5.42 -24.05
C LYS A 302 40.77 6.88 -23.55
N LYS A 303 41.08 7.84 -24.49
CA LYS A 303 41.06 9.27 -24.16
C LYS A 303 39.68 9.79 -23.79
N LYS A 304 38.62 9.24 -24.41
CA LYS A 304 37.22 9.55 -24.07
C LYS A 304 36.67 8.82 -22.83
N LYS A 305 37.48 7.99 -22.16
CA LYS A 305 37.05 7.12 -21.02
C LYS A 305 35.87 6.20 -21.38
N TRP A 306 35.86 5.71 -22.63
CA TRP A 306 34.87 4.73 -23.08
C TRP A 306 35.35 3.28 -22.91
N LEU A 307 36.64 3.14 -22.75
CA LEU A 307 37.34 1.90 -22.36
C LEU A 307 37.99 2.05 -21.01
#